data_40b63d2fa0b3aad9979cf28a7cb34e09
#
_entry.id   40b63d2fa0b3aad9979cf28a7cb34e09
#
_cell.length_a   1.000
_cell.length_b   1.000
_cell.length_c   1.000
_cell.angle_alpha   90.00
_cell.angle_beta   90.00
_cell.angle_gamma   90.00
#
_symmetry.space_group_name_H-M   'P 1'
#
loop_
_entity.id
_entity.type
_entity.pdbx_description
1 polymer ?
#
loop_
_entity_poly.entity_id
_entity_poly.type
_entity_poly.pdbx_seq_one_letter_code
_entity_poly.pdbx_strand_id
1 'polypeptide(L)' 'MKTTEIRNLSVQELEKKLKELKEELFNLRFQHAINQLENPHKIADVKRDIARVKTILNEKNA' A
#
# COMPACT_ATOMS: atom_id res chain seq x y z
N MET A 1 -3.27 -7.38 -1.87
CA MET A 1 -4.68 -7.00 -2.13
C MET A 1 -5.06 -7.33 -3.55
N LYS A 2 -6.28 -7.82 -3.73
CA LYS A 2 -6.81 -8.07 -5.07
C LYS A 2 -7.37 -6.78 -5.68
N THR A 3 -7.17 -6.59 -6.97
CA THR A 3 -7.64 -5.41 -7.68
C THR A 3 -9.16 -5.23 -7.56
N THR A 4 -9.92 -6.32 -7.58
CA THR A 4 -11.37 -6.27 -7.46
C THR A 4 -11.81 -5.70 -6.11
N GLU A 5 -11.13 -6.06 -5.04
CA GLU A 5 -11.42 -5.54 -3.71
C GLU A 5 -11.15 -4.03 -3.64
N ILE A 6 -10.05 -3.60 -4.22
CA ILE A 6 -9.67 -2.18 -4.24
C ILE A 6 -10.69 -1.37 -5.05
N ARG A 7 -11.16 -1.90 -6.17
CA ARG A 7 -12.14 -1.20 -7.04
C ARG A 7 -13.50 -1.00 -6.38
N ASN A 8 -13.83 -1.83 -5.39
CA ASN A 8 -15.10 -1.71 -4.67
C ASN A 8 -15.06 -0.65 -3.56
N LEU A 9 -13.89 -0.09 -3.29
CA LEU A 9 -13.74 0.94 -2.26
C LEU A 9 -14.08 2.33 -2.83
N SER A 10 -14.61 3.20 -1.97
CA SER A 10 -14.83 4.60 -2.33
C SER A 10 -13.52 5.35 -2.41
N VAL A 11 -13.54 6.56 -3.00
CA VAL A 11 -12.35 7.41 -3.08
C VAL A 11 -11.80 7.68 -1.68
N GLN A 12 -12.67 7.97 -0.73
CA GLN A 12 -12.25 8.24 0.65
C GLN A 12 -11.60 7.03 1.30
N GLU A 13 -12.18 5.85 1.08
CA GLU A 13 -11.61 4.60 1.59
C GLU A 13 -10.27 4.29 0.96
N LEU A 14 -10.12 4.57 -0.34
CA LEU A 14 -8.85 4.38 -1.04
C LEU A 14 -7.76 5.30 -0.52
N GLU A 15 -8.11 6.57 -0.25
CA GLU A 15 -7.16 7.53 0.31
C GLU A 15 -6.69 7.10 1.70
N LYS A 16 -7.63 6.63 2.52
CA LYS A 16 -7.30 6.10 3.85
C LYS A 16 -6.41 4.88 3.75
N LYS A 17 -6.73 3.97 2.85
CA LYS A 17 -5.94 2.75 2.63
C LYS A 17 -4.53 3.09 2.17
N LEU A 18 -4.41 4.06 1.26
CA LEU A 18 -3.12 4.53 0.77
C LEU A 18 -2.26 5.08 1.91
N LYS A 19 -2.86 5.87 2.80
CA LYS A 19 -2.15 6.41 3.95
C LYS A 19 -1.65 5.30 4.87
N GLU A 20 -2.50 4.33 5.17
CA GLU A 20 -2.14 3.18 6.00
C GLU A 20 -0.99 2.38 5.39
N LEU A 21 -1.03 2.15 4.07
CA LEU A 21 0.03 1.42 3.37
C LEU A 21 1.35 2.17 3.38
N LYS A 22 1.31 3.50 3.25
CA LYS A 22 2.52 4.32 3.32
C LYS A 22 3.16 4.25 4.71
N GLU A 23 2.35 4.29 5.76
CA GLU A 23 2.83 4.15 7.14
C GLU A 23 3.45 2.77 7.36
N GLU A 24 2.80 1.73 6.86
CA GLU A 24 3.32 0.37 6.94
C GLU A 24 4.67 0.25 6.21
N LEU A 25 4.76 0.83 5.02
CA LEU A 25 6.01 0.81 4.25
C LEU A 25 7.15 1.51 5.01
N PHE A 26 6.85 2.64 5.62
CA PHE A 26 7.83 3.37 6.43
C PHE A 26 8.33 2.50 7.58
N ASN A 27 7.43 1.85 8.29
CA ASN A 27 7.79 0.97 9.41
C ASN A 27 8.62 -0.22 8.94
N LEU A 28 8.26 -0.83 7.81
CA LEU A 28 9.01 -1.96 7.26
C LEU A 28 10.41 -1.54 6.85
N ARG A 29 10.56 -0.37 6.24
CA ARG A 29 11.88 0.16 5.86
C ARG A 29 12.74 0.43 7.09
N PHE A 30 12.13 0.95 8.15
CA PHE A 30 12.83 1.18 9.41
C PHE A 30 13.32 -0.13 10.01
N GLN A 31 12.46 -1.16 10.06
CA GLN A 31 12.84 -2.48 10.56
C GLN A 31 13.96 -3.09 9.72
N HIS A 32 13.93 -2.92 8.41
CA HIS A 32 14.98 -3.40 7.52
C HIS A 32 16.32 -2.71 7.83
N ALA A 33 16.28 -1.40 8.05
CA ALA A 33 17.48 -0.60 8.33
C ALA A 33 18.18 -1.05 9.63
N ILE A 34 17.41 -1.51 10.62
CA ILE A 34 17.98 -1.98 11.89
C ILE A 34 18.10 -3.50 11.96
N ASN A 35 18.00 -4.18 10.81
CA ASN A 35 18.14 -5.64 10.68
C ASN A 35 17.14 -6.46 11.51
N GLN A 36 15.94 -5.91 11.75
CA GLN A 36 14.90 -6.61 12.50
C GLN A 36 13.75 -7.09 11.61
N LEU A 37 13.86 -6.91 10.31
CA LEU A 37 12.83 -7.37 9.38
C LEU A 37 13.07 -8.83 9.01
N GLU A 38 12.13 -9.70 9.37
CA GLU A 38 12.25 -11.12 9.10
C GLU A 38 12.04 -11.47 7.63
N ASN A 39 11.15 -10.74 6.94
CA ASN A 39 10.82 -11.01 5.54
C ASN A 39 10.89 -9.74 4.71
N PRO A 40 12.00 -9.52 3.99
CA PRO A 40 12.15 -8.33 3.15
C PRO A 40 11.17 -8.27 1.97
N HIS A 41 10.55 -9.39 1.61
CA HIS A 41 9.55 -9.41 0.53
C HIS A 41 8.30 -8.60 0.90
N LYS A 42 8.03 -8.38 2.18
CA LYS A 42 6.90 -7.55 2.61
C LYS A 42 7.01 -6.13 2.09
N ILE A 43 8.23 -5.60 1.98
CA ILE A 43 8.44 -4.24 1.45
C ILE A 43 7.96 -4.18 -0.01
N ALA A 44 8.32 -5.16 -0.82
CA ALA A 44 7.89 -5.22 -2.21
C ALA A 44 6.37 -5.39 -2.32
N ASP A 45 5.78 -6.21 -1.46
CA ASP A 45 4.34 -6.44 -1.45
C ASP A 45 3.57 -5.16 -1.12
N VAL A 46 4.02 -4.42 -0.11
CA VAL A 46 3.38 -3.16 0.28
C VAL A 46 3.53 -2.11 -0.82
N LYS A 47 4.70 -2.02 -1.44
CA LYS A 47 4.91 -1.10 -2.57
C LYS A 47 3.96 -1.42 -3.72
N ARG A 48 3.75 -2.69 -4.01
CA ARG A 48 2.84 -3.13 -5.06
C ARG A 48 1.40 -2.74 -4.73
N ASP A 49 1.00 -2.94 -3.49
CA ASP A 49 -0.34 -2.55 -3.04
C ASP A 49 -0.55 -1.04 -3.13
N ILE A 50 0.45 -0.25 -2.76
CA ILE A 50 0.40 1.21 -2.89
C ILE A 50 0.20 1.60 -4.36
N ALA A 51 0.95 0.98 -5.27
CA ALA A 51 0.83 1.26 -6.70
C ALA A 51 -0.57 0.93 -7.23
N ARG A 52 -1.14 -0.20 -6.79
CA ARG A 52 -2.49 -0.61 -7.18
C ARG A 52 -3.54 0.37 -6.69
N VAL A 53 -3.44 0.79 -5.43
CA VAL A 53 -4.39 1.75 -4.85
C VAL A 53 -4.29 3.09 -5.58
N LYS A 54 -3.09 3.57 -5.86
CA LYS A 54 -2.89 4.82 -6.61
C LYS A 54 -3.49 4.73 -8.01
N THR A 55 -3.28 3.62 -8.70
CA THR A 55 -3.81 3.44 -10.05
C THR A 55 -5.33 3.53 -10.07
N ILE A 56 -5.98 2.82 -9.15
CA ILE A 56 -7.44 2.79 -9.08
C ILE A 56 -7.98 4.14 -8.61
N LEU A 57 -7.29 4.80 -7.69
CA LEU A 57 -7.67 6.13 -7.24
C LEU A 57 -7.63 7.13 -8.40
N ASN A 58 -6.61 7.05 -9.25
CA ASN A 58 -6.51 7.88 -10.45
C ASN A 58 -7.64 7.57 -11.43
N GLU A 59 -8.00 6.31 -11.60
CA GLU A 59 -9.14 5.93 -12.46
C GLU A 59 -10.44 6.55 -11.97
N LYS A 60 -10.66 6.54 -10.66
CA LYS A 60 -11.90 7.10 -10.08
C LYS A 60 -11.94 8.62 -10.10
N ASN A 61 -10.77 9.27 -10.08
CA ASN A 61 -10.67 10.72 -10.12
C ASN A 61 -10.58 11.29 -11.54
N ALA A 62 -10.46 10.42 -12.53
CA ALA A 62 -10.36 10.83 -13.93
C ALA A 62 -11.72 11.24 -14.50
#